data_6c619739215db7b44913fea3c834c5cd
#
_entry.id   6c619739215db7b44913fea3c834c5cd
#
_cell.length_a   1.000
_cell.length_b   1.000
_cell.length_c   1.000
_cell.angle_alpha   90.00
_cell.angle_beta   90.00
_cell.angle_gamma   90.00
#
_symmetry.space_group_name_H-M   'P 1'
#
loop_
_entity.id
_entity.type
_entity.pdbx_description
1 polymer ?
#
loop_
_entity_poly.entity_id
_entity_poly.type
_entity_poly.pdbx_seq_one_letter_code
_entity_poly.pdbx_strand_id
1 'polypeptide(L)'
;MFATACPSNREAIYGMLATSPVKPQGVTASNGSAFMVAPGILITAAHCVHIETNPNKSVHNKFELIRAPDIGQKMESATLIAFDKKKDLALLKIDEPRSTACLKLLKATVPPGTPCGSLGFPLASVSFNPSGIGFNLIERFQGANISAFVVATDPIGNKISFYETDSLMYGGSSGCPGFIASGEVFGMNNRSAIEGTGDNPKESGAGNRTRLAISMWVTSMDIVAFASTNGVVL
;
A
#
# COMPACT_ATOMS: atom_id res chain seq x y z
N MET A 1 -20.86 -9.23 6.62
CA MET A 1 -19.63 -9.65 7.30
C MET A 1 -18.71 -8.46 7.56
N PHE A 2 -18.42 -7.58 6.57
CA PHE A 2 -17.51 -6.43 6.75
C PHE A 2 -18.23 -5.09 7.06
N ALA A 3 -19.54 -5.08 7.21
CA ALA A 3 -20.31 -3.85 7.43
C ALA A 3 -19.93 -3.09 8.72
N THR A 4 -19.36 -3.79 9.70
CA THR A 4 -18.84 -3.16 10.92
C THR A 4 -17.36 -2.84 10.82
N ALA A 5 -16.55 -3.74 10.23
CA ALA A 5 -15.11 -3.57 10.11
C ALA A 5 -14.73 -2.38 9.20
N CYS A 6 -15.44 -2.17 8.09
CA CYS A 6 -15.15 -1.07 7.19
C CYS A 6 -15.31 0.31 7.84
N PRO A 7 -16.44 0.67 8.47
CA PRO A 7 -16.59 1.96 9.14
C PRO A 7 -15.56 2.18 10.26
N SER A 8 -15.24 1.14 11.06
CA SER A 8 -14.28 1.29 12.16
C SER A 8 -12.84 1.48 11.69
N ASN A 9 -12.47 0.88 10.54
CA ASN A 9 -11.11 0.97 10.01
C ASN A 9 -10.89 2.24 9.18
N ARG A 10 -11.94 2.82 8.65
CA ARG A 10 -11.92 3.87 7.64
C ARG A 10 -11.14 5.13 8.05
N GLU A 11 -11.26 5.55 9.30
CA GLU A 11 -10.58 6.76 9.79
C GLU A 11 -9.05 6.64 9.89
N ALA A 12 -8.54 5.42 9.84
CA ALA A 12 -7.12 5.13 9.86
C ALA A 12 -6.53 4.90 8.46
N ILE A 13 -7.32 5.04 7.38
CA ILE A 13 -6.90 4.73 6.01
C ILE A 13 -6.82 6.01 5.18
N TYR A 14 -5.73 6.15 4.44
CA TYR A 14 -5.37 7.34 3.68
C TYR A 14 -5.06 7.00 2.22
N GLY A 15 -5.48 7.86 1.31
CA GLY A 15 -4.85 7.98 0.01
C GLY A 15 -3.51 8.70 0.17
N MET A 16 -2.51 8.26 -0.56
CA MET A 16 -1.17 8.81 -0.51
C MET A 16 -0.74 9.34 -1.86
N LEU A 17 -0.11 10.53 -1.85
CA LEU A 17 0.57 11.14 -2.97
C LEU A 17 2.02 11.43 -2.57
N ALA A 18 2.96 10.85 -3.30
CA ALA A 18 4.38 11.14 -3.16
C ALA A 18 4.87 11.93 -4.38
N THR A 19 5.59 13.02 -4.17
CA THR A 19 6.03 13.91 -5.26
C THR A 19 7.48 14.33 -5.13
N SER A 20 8.10 14.61 -6.27
CA SER A 20 9.43 15.21 -6.36
C SER A 20 9.54 16.09 -7.59
N PRO A 21 10.24 17.23 -7.51
CA PRO A 21 10.55 18.04 -8.66
C PRO A 21 11.51 17.30 -9.60
N VAL A 22 11.32 17.43 -10.90
CA VAL A 22 12.19 16.93 -11.96
C VAL A 22 12.70 18.12 -12.78
N LYS A 23 14.02 18.19 -13.00
CA LYS A 23 14.61 19.22 -13.85
C LYS A 23 14.49 18.87 -15.33
N PRO A 24 14.35 19.84 -16.27
CA PRO A 24 14.36 21.30 -16.05
C PRO A 24 13.04 21.86 -15.50
N GLN A 25 11.90 21.26 -15.78
CA GLN A 25 10.58 21.63 -15.23
C GLN A 25 9.69 20.41 -15.27
N GLY A 26 9.15 20.03 -14.11
CA GLY A 26 8.22 18.91 -13.99
C GLY A 26 8.14 18.37 -12.57
N VAL A 27 7.23 17.43 -12.40
CA VAL A 27 7.04 16.71 -11.14
C VAL A 27 6.91 15.23 -11.47
N THR A 28 7.67 14.38 -10.79
CA THR A 28 7.38 12.95 -10.74
C THR A 28 6.49 12.67 -9.55
N ALA A 29 5.52 11.81 -9.74
CA ALA A 29 4.56 11.46 -8.69
C ALA A 29 4.31 9.95 -8.66
N SER A 30 4.08 9.45 -7.45
CA SER A 30 3.54 8.12 -7.19
C SER A 30 2.31 8.26 -6.31
N ASN A 31 1.32 7.42 -6.51
CA ASN A 31 0.14 7.36 -5.67
C ASN A 31 -0.09 5.96 -5.13
N GLY A 32 -0.73 5.89 -3.98
CA GLY A 32 -1.06 4.64 -3.30
C GLY A 32 -2.04 4.85 -2.17
N SER A 33 -2.07 3.90 -1.29
CA SER A 33 -2.79 3.95 -0.03
C SER A 33 -1.81 3.81 1.14
N ALA A 34 -2.21 4.28 2.31
CA ALA A 34 -1.48 4.09 3.56
C ALA A 34 -2.47 3.88 4.69
N PHE A 35 -2.03 3.30 5.79
CA PHE A 35 -2.88 3.14 6.98
C PHE A 35 -2.09 3.35 8.27
N MET A 36 -2.76 3.93 9.26
CA MET A 36 -2.19 4.24 10.56
C MET A 36 -2.20 3.00 11.47
N VAL A 37 -1.06 2.69 12.08
CA VAL A 37 -0.85 1.53 12.96
C VAL A 37 -0.51 1.92 14.38
N ALA A 38 -0.02 3.14 14.58
CA ALA A 38 0.13 3.82 15.87
C ALA A 38 -0.10 5.32 15.65
N PRO A 39 -0.42 6.13 16.68
CA PRO A 39 -0.69 7.55 16.50
C PRO A 39 0.42 8.25 15.70
N GLY A 40 0.06 8.78 14.54
CA GLY A 40 0.99 9.44 13.61
C GLY A 40 1.91 8.51 12.82
N ILE A 41 1.89 7.20 13.03
CA ILE A 41 2.74 6.24 12.33
C ILE A 41 1.91 5.46 11.31
N LEU A 42 2.32 5.52 10.05
CA LEU A 42 1.63 4.87 8.94
C LEU A 42 2.52 3.88 8.20
N ILE A 43 1.86 2.88 7.65
CA ILE A 43 2.43 1.88 6.74
C ILE A 43 1.96 2.16 5.33
N THR A 44 2.87 2.01 4.37
CA THR A 44 2.57 2.00 2.93
C THR A 44 3.57 1.09 2.19
N ALA A 45 3.36 0.89 0.88
CA ALA A 45 4.29 0.13 0.05
C ALA A 45 5.55 0.97 -0.28
N ALA A 46 6.73 0.35 -0.25
CA ALA A 46 7.98 1.03 -0.53
C ALA A 46 8.04 1.60 -1.95
N HIS A 47 7.47 0.90 -2.94
CA HIS A 47 7.43 1.39 -4.32
C HIS A 47 6.59 2.66 -4.49
N CYS A 48 5.72 3.00 -3.52
CA CYS A 48 4.97 4.25 -3.52
C CYS A 48 5.80 5.44 -3.03
N VAL A 49 6.87 5.21 -2.28
CA VAL A 49 7.75 6.27 -1.75
C VAL A 49 9.08 6.38 -2.51
N HIS A 50 9.44 5.35 -3.25
CA HIS A 50 10.72 5.20 -3.94
C HIS A 50 10.64 5.66 -5.41
N ILE A 51 11.72 6.24 -5.93
CA ILE A 51 11.85 6.66 -7.33
C ILE A 51 12.83 5.72 -8.03
N GLU A 52 12.36 4.83 -8.89
CA GLU A 52 13.23 3.89 -9.61
C GLU A 52 14.02 4.53 -10.75
N THR A 53 13.48 5.58 -11.35
CA THR A 53 14.02 6.17 -12.59
C THR A 53 15.11 7.20 -12.35
N ASN A 54 15.42 7.59 -11.10
CA ASN A 54 16.42 8.60 -10.81
C ASN A 54 17.60 8.01 -10.02
N PRO A 55 18.79 7.84 -10.66
CA PRO A 55 19.97 7.28 -10.01
C PRO A 55 20.51 8.12 -8.85
N ASN A 56 20.20 9.43 -8.85
CA ASN A 56 20.67 10.37 -7.83
C ASN A 56 19.69 10.58 -6.67
N LYS A 57 18.50 10.00 -6.75
CA LYS A 57 17.43 10.22 -5.79
C LYS A 57 16.56 8.99 -5.64
N SER A 58 16.71 8.31 -4.53
CA SER A 58 16.02 7.04 -4.30
C SER A 58 14.60 7.18 -3.75
N VAL A 59 14.22 8.35 -3.21
CA VAL A 59 12.90 8.58 -2.60
C VAL A 59 12.31 9.92 -2.99
N HIS A 60 10.98 10.01 -2.93
CA HIS A 60 10.26 11.26 -3.12
C HIS A 60 10.56 12.28 -2.02
N ASN A 61 10.38 13.58 -2.33
CA ASN A 61 10.66 14.67 -1.40
C ASN A 61 9.50 14.99 -0.48
N LYS A 62 8.27 14.79 -0.96
CA LYS A 62 7.05 15.21 -0.30
C LYS A 62 6.07 14.06 -0.29
N PHE A 63 5.47 13.82 0.86
CA PHE A 63 4.42 12.83 1.05
C PHE A 63 3.19 13.52 1.60
N GLU A 64 2.09 13.39 0.91
CA GLU A 64 0.80 13.98 1.26
C GLU A 64 -0.22 12.87 1.42
N LEU A 65 -0.92 12.91 2.52
CA LEU A 65 -1.91 11.93 2.93
C LEU A 65 -3.28 12.60 3.01
N ILE A 66 -4.31 11.91 2.54
CA ILE A 66 -5.67 12.43 2.51
C ILE A 66 -6.66 11.31 2.85
N ARG A 67 -7.58 11.58 3.76
CA ARG A 67 -8.66 10.65 4.09
C ARG A 67 -9.82 10.77 3.09
N ALA A 68 -10.76 9.85 3.17
CA ALA A 68 -11.95 9.88 2.33
C ALA A 68 -12.72 11.22 2.46
N PRO A 69 -13.36 11.71 1.39
CA PRO A 69 -13.95 13.05 1.33
C PRO A 69 -14.96 13.36 2.44
N ASP A 70 -15.76 12.40 2.82
CA ASP A 70 -16.83 12.54 3.80
C ASP A 70 -16.36 12.52 5.27
N ILE A 71 -15.11 12.13 5.54
CA ILE A 71 -14.49 12.16 6.88
C ILE A 71 -13.43 13.26 7.03
N GLY A 72 -13.48 14.27 6.19
CA GLY A 72 -12.63 15.47 6.26
C GLY A 72 -11.42 15.42 5.32
N GLN A 73 -11.65 15.88 4.12
CA GLN A 73 -10.65 15.99 3.05
C GLN A 73 -9.68 17.14 3.33
N LYS A 74 -8.71 16.92 4.21
CA LYS A 74 -7.59 17.84 4.39
C LYS A 74 -6.30 17.05 4.24
N MET A 75 -5.40 17.57 3.43
CA MET A 75 -4.06 16.98 3.25
C MET A 75 -3.27 17.10 4.56
N GLU A 76 -2.59 16.03 4.91
CA GLU A 76 -1.65 15.93 6.01
C GLU A 76 -0.28 15.59 5.43
N SER A 77 0.74 16.37 5.75
CA SER A 77 2.09 16.08 5.30
C SER A 77 2.72 15.02 6.20
N ALA A 78 3.49 14.13 5.58
CA ALA A 78 4.22 13.10 6.29
C ALA A 78 5.70 13.14 5.96
N THR A 79 6.52 12.57 6.86
CA THR A 79 7.94 12.34 6.68
C THR A 79 8.21 10.84 6.57
N LEU A 80 9.19 10.47 5.75
CA LEU A 80 9.63 9.08 5.63
C LEU A 80 10.57 8.74 6.79
N ILE A 81 10.22 7.72 7.58
CA ILE A 81 11.08 7.19 8.66
C ILE A 81 12.06 6.16 8.08
N ALA A 82 11.53 5.16 7.38
CA ALA A 82 12.28 4.05 6.84
C ALA A 82 11.55 3.37 5.68
N PHE A 83 12.28 2.64 4.84
CA PHE A 83 11.69 1.76 3.85
C PHE A 83 12.58 0.53 3.59
N ASP A 84 11.95 -0.56 3.18
CA ASP A 84 12.58 -1.82 2.79
C ASP A 84 12.07 -2.21 1.40
N LYS A 85 12.96 -2.13 0.40
CA LYS A 85 12.63 -2.49 -0.99
C LYS A 85 12.34 -3.99 -1.17
N LYS A 86 12.98 -4.85 -0.38
CA LYS A 86 12.82 -6.30 -0.51
C LYS A 86 11.46 -6.75 -0.03
N LYS A 87 11.02 -6.22 1.11
CA LYS A 87 9.70 -6.50 1.68
C LYS A 87 8.60 -5.58 1.13
N ASP A 88 8.99 -4.56 0.37
CA ASP A 88 8.09 -3.53 -0.15
C ASP A 88 7.31 -2.80 0.95
N LEU A 89 7.99 -2.44 2.03
CA LEU A 89 7.44 -1.75 3.19
C LEU A 89 8.04 -0.36 3.35
N ALA A 90 7.22 0.61 3.75
CA ALA A 90 7.66 1.94 4.18
C ALA A 90 6.88 2.41 5.41
N LEU A 91 7.60 3.14 6.28
CA LEU A 91 7.07 3.81 7.47
C LEU A 91 7.06 5.31 7.22
N LEU A 92 5.90 5.92 7.39
CA LEU A 92 5.70 7.36 7.35
C LEU A 92 5.28 7.88 8.74
N LYS A 93 5.59 9.14 9.01
CA LYS A 93 5.20 9.84 10.24
C LYS A 93 4.46 11.13 9.92
N ILE A 94 3.32 11.32 10.55
CA ILE A 94 2.64 12.62 10.70
C ILE A 94 2.92 13.12 12.13
N ASP A 95 3.49 14.31 12.27
CA ASP A 95 3.84 14.82 13.59
C ASP A 95 2.61 15.21 14.41
N GLU A 96 1.59 15.79 13.78
CA GLU A 96 0.33 16.19 14.41
C GLU A 96 -0.85 15.57 13.64
N PRO A 97 -1.14 14.28 13.84
CA PRO A 97 -2.20 13.60 13.10
C PRO A 97 -3.58 14.11 13.53
N ARG A 98 -4.46 14.34 12.58
CA ARG A 98 -5.85 14.77 12.85
C ARG A 98 -6.75 13.65 13.34
N SER A 99 -6.36 12.41 13.11
CA SER A 99 -7.00 11.23 13.65
C SER A 99 -5.99 10.45 14.48
N THR A 100 -6.44 9.86 15.57
CA THR A 100 -5.68 8.91 16.38
C THR A 100 -6.15 7.48 16.16
N ALA A 101 -7.09 7.28 15.23
CA ALA A 101 -7.58 5.96 14.86
C ALA A 101 -6.44 5.12 14.27
N CYS A 102 -6.22 3.92 14.80
CA CYS A 102 -5.18 3.00 14.37
C CYS A 102 -5.77 1.64 14.05
N LEU A 103 -5.24 0.99 13.03
CA LEU A 103 -5.60 -0.38 12.72
C LEU A 103 -4.81 -1.36 13.59
N LYS A 104 -5.51 -2.35 14.09
CA LYS A 104 -4.90 -3.43 14.85
C LYS A 104 -4.30 -4.47 13.89
N LEU A 105 -3.02 -4.75 14.03
CA LEU A 105 -2.35 -5.79 13.26
C LEU A 105 -2.61 -7.16 13.86
N LEU A 106 -2.97 -8.12 13.03
CA LEU A 106 -3.17 -9.51 13.45
C LEU A 106 -1.82 -10.15 13.73
N LYS A 107 -1.66 -10.75 14.90
CA LYS A 107 -0.41 -11.41 15.35
C LYS A 107 -0.42 -12.94 15.10
N ALA A 108 -1.26 -13.40 14.21
CA ALA A 108 -1.40 -14.81 13.87
C ALA A 108 -1.52 -14.99 12.35
N THR A 109 -1.23 -16.18 11.88
CA THR A 109 -1.47 -16.55 10.48
C THR A 109 -2.95 -16.76 10.23
N VAL A 110 -3.39 -16.43 9.01
CA VAL A 110 -4.76 -16.62 8.54
C VAL A 110 -4.78 -17.81 7.59
N PRO A 111 -5.65 -18.81 7.82
CA PRO A 111 -5.72 -19.99 6.94
C PRO A 111 -6.35 -19.64 5.58
N PRO A 112 -6.00 -20.36 4.50
CA PRO A 112 -6.71 -20.28 3.23
C PRO A 112 -8.22 -20.55 3.38
N GLY A 113 -9.01 -19.89 2.53
CA GLY A 113 -10.48 -19.92 2.60
C GLY A 113 -11.08 -18.89 3.56
N THR A 114 -10.27 -18.19 4.35
CA THR A 114 -10.79 -17.14 5.25
C THR A 114 -11.27 -15.96 4.43
N PRO A 115 -12.54 -15.50 4.60
CA PRO A 115 -13.03 -14.28 3.99
C PRO A 115 -12.25 -13.05 4.50
N CYS A 116 -11.83 -12.21 3.58
CA CYS A 116 -11.11 -10.98 3.87
C CYS A 116 -11.64 -9.82 3.03
N GLY A 117 -11.23 -8.63 3.37
CA GLY A 117 -11.54 -7.43 2.62
C GLY A 117 -10.42 -6.43 2.68
N SER A 118 -10.45 -5.47 1.79
CA SER A 118 -9.58 -4.32 1.86
C SER A 118 -10.35 -3.03 1.61
N LEU A 119 -9.84 -1.94 2.15
CA LEU A 119 -10.34 -0.61 1.95
C LEU A 119 -9.16 0.29 1.57
N GLY A 120 -9.34 1.12 0.55
CA GLY A 120 -8.27 1.99 0.06
C GLY A 120 -8.73 2.83 -1.11
N PHE A 121 -7.77 3.33 -1.89
CA PHE A 121 -8.02 4.27 -2.97
C PHE A 121 -7.56 3.75 -4.34
N PRO A 122 -8.06 2.59 -4.78
CA PRO A 122 -7.77 2.10 -6.12
C PRO A 122 -8.26 3.09 -7.17
N LEU A 123 -7.52 3.17 -8.27
CA LEU A 123 -7.80 4.08 -9.39
C LEU A 123 -7.76 5.57 -8.99
N ALA A 124 -7.08 5.91 -7.90
CA ALA A 124 -6.79 7.30 -7.61
C ALA A 124 -6.00 7.91 -8.78
N SER A 125 -6.37 9.12 -9.17
CA SER A 125 -5.70 9.82 -10.26
C SER A 125 -5.21 11.19 -9.82
N VAL A 126 -4.04 11.56 -10.33
CA VAL A 126 -3.42 12.86 -10.10
C VAL A 126 -3.48 13.64 -11.41
N SER A 127 -3.96 14.86 -11.36
CA SER A 127 -3.92 15.80 -12.48
C SER A 127 -3.05 17.00 -12.12
N PHE A 128 -2.23 17.43 -13.08
CA PHE A 128 -1.39 18.63 -12.92
C PHE A 128 -2.00 19.74 -13.77
N ASN A 129 -2.45 20.80 -13.11
CA ASN A 129 -3.06 21.96 -13.75
C ASN A 129 -2.23 23.22 -13.44
N PRO A 130 -2.32 24.29 -14.24
CA PRO A 130 -1.66 25.57 -13.90
C PRO A 130 -2.06 26.15 -12.53
N SER A 131 -3.24 25.78 -12.03
CA SER A 131 -3.76 26.17 -10.72
C SER A 131 -3.34 25.27 -9.58
N GLY A 132 -2.61 24.17 -9.85
CA GLY A 132 -2.14 23.22 -8.84
C GLY A 132 -2.33 21.76 -9.18
N ILE A 133 -2.17 20.92 -8.18
CA ILE A 133 -2.34 19.47 -8.29
C ILE A 133 -3.77 19.10 -7.90
N GLY A 134 -4.51 18.51 -8.83
CA GLY A 134 -5.79 17.87 -8.57
C GLY A 134 -5.58 16.41 -8.20
N PHE A 135 -6.25 15.95 -7.16
CA PHE A 135 -6.20 14.56 -6.71
C PHE A 135 -7.61 14.00 -6.61
N ASN A 136 -7.95 13.09 -7.51
CA ASN A 136 -9.26 12.43 -7.51
C ASN A 136 -9.17 11.12 -6.73
N LEU A 137 -9.87 11.08 -5.61
CA LEU A 137 -9.89 9.95 -4.68
C LEU A 137 -11.30 9.41 -4.54
N ILE A 138 -11.46 8.14 -4.79
CA ILE A 138 -12.67 7.39 -4.44
C ILE A 138 -12.25 6.21 -3.57
N GLU A 139 -12.72 6.20 -2.34
CA GLU A 139 -12.55 5.07 -1.45
C GLU A 139 -13.38 3.88 -1.95
N ARG A 140 -12.77 2.70 -1.97
CA ARG A 140 -13.43 1.47 -2.42
C ARG A 140 -13.13 0.33 -1.48
N PHE A 141 -14.19 -0.42 -1.15
CA PHE A 141 -14.07 -1.72 -0.51
C PHE A 141 -13.95 -2.80 -1.58
N GLN A 142 -13.04 -3.76 -1.36
CA GLN A 142 -12.93 -4.97 -2.16
C GLN A 142 -12.95 -6.18 -1.23
N GLY A 143 -13.92 -7.08 -1.45
CA GLY A 143 -14.02 -8.37 -0.77
C GLY A 143 -13.23 -9.44 -1.50
N ALA A 144 -12.67 -10.40 -0.75
CA ALA A 144 -11.86 -11.50 -1.25
C ALA A 144 -11.84 -12.66 -0.25
N ASN A 145 -11.14 -13.73 -0.61
CA ASN A 145 -10.74 -14.78 0.32
C ASN A 145 -9.22 -14.94 0.29
N ILE A 146 -8.63 -15.33 1.41
CA ILE A 146 -7.24 -15.78 1.44
C ILE A 146 -7.14 -17.07 0.60
N SER A 147 -6.39 -17.02 -0.48
CA SER A 147 -6.17 -18.17 -1.37
C SER A 147 -5.01 -19.03 -0.90
N ALA A 148 -3.94 -18.39 -0.44
CA ALA A 148 -2.74 -19.09 0.02
C ALA A 148 -1.97 -18.26 1.06
N PHE A 149 -1.20 -18.97 1.90
CA PHE A 149 -0.07 -18.42 2.62
C PHE A 149 1.19 -19.04 2.04
N VAL A 150 2.02 -18.23 1.40
CA VAL A 150 3.21 -18.66 0.67
C VAL A 150 4.45 -18.34 1.47
N VAL A 151 5.34 -19.32 1.58
CA VAL A 151 6.71 -19.12 2.09
C VAL A 151 7.65 -19.48 0.95
N ALA A 152 8.36 -18.48 0.45
CA ALA A 152 9.37 -18.65 -0.58
C ALA A 152 10.77 -18.36 -0.01
N THR A 153 11.79 -18.85 -0.68
CA THR A 153 13.19 -18.52 -0.37
C THR A 153 13.74 -17.72 -1.54
N ASP A 154 14.29 -16.55 -1.26
CA ASP A 154 14.95 -15.75 -2.28
C ASP A 154 16.26 -16.42 -2.75
N PRO A 155 16.87 -15.98 -3.88
CA PRO A 155 18.10 -16.57 -4.41
C PRO A 155 19.31 -16.52 -3.46
N ILE A 156 19.25 -15.71 -2.41
CA ILE A 156 20.31 -15.58 -1.40
C ILE A 156 19.95 -16.23 -0.07
N GLY A 157 18.85 -17.01 -0.04
CA GLY A 157 18.47 -17.85 1.10
C GLY A 157 17.55 -17.21 2.15
N ASN A 158 17.08 -15.97 1.96
CA ASN A 158 16.14 -15.36 2.90
C ASN A 158 14.72 -15.92 2.68
N LYS A 159 14.03 -16.19 3.78
CA LYS A 159 12.60 -16.54 3.73
C LYS A 159 11.77 -15.27 3.53
N ILE A 160 10.87 -15.33 2.56
CA ILE A 160 9.87 -14.30 2.28
C ILE A 160 8.51 -14.97 2.44
N SER A 161 7.63 -14.37 3.23
CA SER A 161 6.26 -14.85 3.40
C SER A 161 5.27 -13.79 2.93
N PHE A 162 4.19 -14.25 2.29
CA PHE A 162 3.10 -13.37 1.85
C PHE A 162 1.80 -14.16 1.76
N TYR A 163 0.70 -13.41 1.82
CA TYR A 163 -0.60 -13.96 1.49
C TYR A 163 -0.94 -13.73 0.02
N GLU A 164 -1.71 -14.64 -0.54
CA GLU A 164 -2.41 -14.45 -1.80
C GLU A 164 -3.92 -14.39 -1.55
N THR A 165 -4.62 -13.55 -2.29
CA THR A 165 -6.08 -13.49 -2.29
C THR A 165 -6.63 -13.60 -3.70
N ASP A 166 -7.88 -14.05 -3.82
CA ASP A 166 -8.62 -14.24 -5.07
C ASP A 166 -9.20 -12.94 -5.63
N SER A 167 -8.50 -11.82 -5.48
CA SER A 167 -8.95 -10.50 -5.92
C SER A 167 -7.96 -9.83 -6.85
N LEU A 168 -8.49 -9.08 -7.82
CA LEU A 168 -7.71 -8.19 -8.66
C LEU A 168 -7.58 -6.83 -8.00
N MET A 169 -6.37 -6.42 -7.66
CA MET A 169 -6.08 -5.08 -7.16
C MET A 169 -5.61 -4.15 -8.29
N TYR A 170 -6.04 -2.90 -8.23
CA TYR A 170 -5.74 -1.87 -9.22
C TYR A 170 -4.67 -0.90 -8.73
N GLY A 171 -4.10 -0.10 -9.65
CA GLY A 171 -3.20 0.99 -9.29
C GLY A 171 -3.84 1.92 -8.24
N GLY A 172 -3.08 2.32 -7.22
CA GLY A 172 -3.58 3.03 -6.05
C GLY A 172 -3.97 2.15 -4.86
N SER A 173 -4.17 0.83 -5.07
CA SER A 173 -4.37 -0.12 -3.96
C SER A 173 -3.08 -0.46 -3.21
N SER A 174 -1.92 -0.22 -3.80
CA SER A 174 -0.62 -0.44 -3.15
C SER A 174 -0.57 0.29 -1.81
N GLY A 175 -0.24 -0.42 -0.75
CA GLY A 175 -0.22 0.11 0.61
C GLY A 175 -1.57 0.06 1.34
N CYS A 176 -2.68 -0.41 0.73
CA CYS A 176 -3.94 -0.57 1.46
C CYS A 176 -3.89 -1.75 2.43
N PRO A 177 -4.59 -1.67 3.59
CA PRO A 177 -4.70 -2.77 4.52
C PRO A 177 -5.65 -3.85 4.01
N GLY A 178 -5.28 -5.10 4.20
CA GLY A 178 -6.17 -6.25 4.10
C GLY A 178 -6.57 -6.70 5.50
N PHE A 179 -7.86 -6.85 5.76
CA PHE A 179 -8.38 -7.21 7.07
C PHE A 179 -9.41 -8.35 7.02
N ILE A 180 -9.49 -9.11 8.10
CA ILE A 180 -10.50 -10.14 8.29
C ILE A 180 -11.79 -9.53 8.86
N ALA A 181 -12.81 -10.33 9.04
CA ALA A 181 -14.14 -9.86 9.49
C ALA A 181 -14.15 -9.14 10.86
N SER A 182 -13.16 -9.42 11.72
CA SER A 182 -13.00 -8.70 13.00
C SER A 182 -12.47 -7.27 12.84
N GLY A 183 -11.98 -6.90 11.65
CA GLY A 183 -11.30 -5.63 11.38
C GLY A 183 -9.79 -5.67 11.60
N GLU A 184 -9.24 -6.78 12.13
CA GLU A 184 -7.79 -6.93 12.30
C GLU A 184 -7.09 -7.12 10.96
N VAL A 185 -5.98 -6.41 10.76
CA VAL A 185 -5.20 -6.40 9.52
C VAL A 185 -4.31 -7.63 9.45
N PHE A 186 -4.49 -8.47 8.43
CA PHE A 186 -3.63 -9.62 8.15
C PHE A 186 -2.40 -9.26 7.30
N GLY A 187 -2.49 -8.16 6.55
CA GLY A 187 -1.39 -7.74 5.67
C GLY A 187 -1.66 -6.44 4.93
N MET A 188 -0.68 -6.04 4.13
CA MET A 188 -0.70 -4.86 3.27
C MET A 188 -0.58 -5.28 1.81
N ASN A 189 -1.44 -4.76 0.93
CA ASN A 189 -1.35 -5.01 -0.50
C ASN A 189 -0.07 -4.40 -1.08
N ASN A 190 0.71 -5.21 -1.79
CA ASN A 190 1.88 -4.72 -2.50
C ASN A 190 1.75 -4.83 -4.03
N ARG A 191 1.12 -5.86 -4.56
CA ARG A 191 0.97 -6.04 -6.01
C ARG A 191 -0.10 -7.05 -6.38
N SER A 192 -0.51 -7.04 -7.67
CA SER A 192 -1.24 -8.14 -8.29
C SER A 192 -0.28 -9.05 -9.04
N ALA A 193 -0.60 -10.35 -9.11
CA ALA A 193 0.12 -11.25 -9.98
C ALA A 193 -0.12 -10.90 -11.46
N ILE A 194 0.89 -11.12 -12.28
CA ILE A 194 0.85 -10.85 -13.72
C ILE A 194 1.29 -12.11 -14.45
N GLU A 195 0.46 -12.60 -15.33
CA GLU A 195 0.84 -13.66 -16.26
C GLU A 195 1.45 -13.03 -17.51
N GLY A 196 2.63 -13.49 -17.89
CA GLY A 196 3.24 -13.18 -19.18
C GLY A 196 2.64 -14.07 -20.26
N THR A 197 1.82 -13.52 -21.13
CA THR A 197 1.38 -14.23 -22.35
C THR A 197 2.40 -13.93 -23.44
N GLY A 198 3.37 -14.80 -23.65
CA GLY A 198 4.27 -14.64 -24.78
C GLY A 198 5.53 -15.48 -24.69
N ASP A 199 5.77 -16.22 -25.76
CA ASP A 199 6.82 -17.21 -25.87
C ASP A 199 8.24 -16.62 -25.96
N ASN A 200 8.42 -15.30 -25.95
CA ASN A 200 9.75 -14.71 -26.04
C ASN A 200 9.83 -13.33 -25.38
N PRO A 201 10.57 -13.19 -24.24
CA PRO A 201 10.76 -11.89 -23.58
C PRO A 201 11.47 -10.84 -24.44
N LYS A 202 12.11 -11.24 -25.54
CA LYS A 202 12.85 -10.33 -26.45
C LYS A 202 11.98 -9.76 -27.57
N GLU A 203 10.82 -10.37 -27.85
CA GLU A 203 9.90 -9.91 -28.92
C GLU A 203 8.71 -9.11 -28.40
N SER A 204 8.49 -9.09 -27.11
CA SER A 204 7.40 -8.35 -26.49
C SER A 204 7.77 -6.88 -26.25
N GLY A 205 7.73 -6.08 -27.28
CA GLY A 205 7.44 -4.66 -27.10
C GLY A 205 6.13 -4.55 -26.33
N ALA A 206 6.11 -4.00 -25.10
CA ALA A 206 4.93 -3.69 -24.26
C ALA A 206 3.74 -4.70 -24.34
N GLY A 207 4.08 -5.97 -24.65
CA GLY A 207 3.10 -6.97 -25.05
C GLY A 207 2.33 -7.51 -23.85
N ASN A 208 1.13 -7.81 -24.11
CA ASN A 208 0.11 -8.60 -23.46
C ASN A 208 0.46 -9.21 -22.09
N ARG A 209 0.57 -8.35 -21.07
CA ARG A 209 0.60 -8.78 -19.68
C ARG A 209 -0.82 -8.75 -19.14
N THR A 210 -1.39 -9.89 -18.85
CA THR A 210 -2.70 -9.99 -18.21
C THR A 210 -2.52 -10.00 -16.70
N ARG A 211 -3.20 -9.11 -16.00
CA ARG A 211 -3.29 -9.18 -14.54
C ARG A 211 -4.19 -10.35 -14.17
N LEU A 212 -3.69 -11.21 -13.32
CA LEU A 212 -4.49 -12.28 -12.72
C LEU A 212 -5.34 -11.73 -11.58
N ALA A 213 -6.46 -12.39 -11.31
CA ALA A 213 -7.27 -12.11 -10.12
C ALA A 213 -6.60 -12.71 -8.86
N ILE A 214 -5.31 -12.44 -8.70
CA ILE A 214 -4.49 -12.83 -7.55
C ILE A 214 -3.73 -11.61 -7.08
N SER A 215 -3.90 -11.27 -5.82
CA SER A 215 -3.17 -10.17 -5.17
C SER A 215 -2.27 -10.69 -4.08
N MET A 216 -1.11 -10.05 -3.93
CA MET A 216 -0.08 -10.43 -2.95
C MET A 216 -0.03 -9.39 -1.84
N TRP A 217 0.13 -9.90 -0.61
CA TRP A 217 0.05 -9.09 0.61
C TRP A 217 1.25 -9.37 1.51
N VAL A 218 1.98 -8.33 1.86
CA VAL A 218 2.99 -8.40 2.92
C VAL A 218 2.30 -8.70 4.24
N THR A 219 2.82 -9.65 5.02
CA THR A 219 2.15 -10.10 6.24
C THR A 219 2.17 -9.05 7.34
N SER A 220 1.14 -9.04 8.19
CA SER A 220 1.12 -8.20 9.40
C SER A 220 2.31 -8.44 10.32
N MET A 221 2.81 -9.67 10.38
CA MET A 221 4.01 -10.03 11.15
C MET A 221 5.27 -9.36 10.59
N ASP A 222 5.43 -9.30 9.27
CA ASP A 222 6.54 -8.57 8.64
C ASP A 222 6.44 -7.07 8.87
N ILE A 223 5.21 -6.52 8.89
CA ILE A 223 4.97 -5.11 9.23
C ILE A 223 5.42 -4.83 10.66
N VAL A 224 5.01 -5.66 11.64
CA VAL A 224 5.42 -5.51 13.05
C VAL A 224 6.94 -5.60 13.18
N ALA A 225 7.56 -6.61 12.56
CA ALA A 225 9.00 -6.78 12.60
C ALA A 225 9.75 -5.57 12.01
N PHE A 226 9.29 -5.06 10.87
CA PHE A 226 9.87 -3.88 10.21
C PHE A 226 9.72 -2.62 11.08
N ALA A 227 8.55 -2.39 11.65
CA ALA A 227 8.30 -1.27 12.55
C ALA A 227 9.22 -1.32 13.78
N SER A 228 9.29 -2.50 14.44
CA SER A 228 10.14 -2.72 15.61
C SER A 228 11.61 -2.47 15.32
N THR A 229 12.13 -2.97 14.19
CA THR A 229 13.53 -2.74 13.76
C THR A 229 13.84 -1.25 13.56
N ASN A 230 12.83 -0.43 13.26
CA ASN A 230 12.96 1.01 13.07
C ASN A 230 12.51 1.83 14.30
N GLY A 231 12.45 1.21 15.47
CA GLY A 231 12.18 1.89 16.75
C GLY A 231 10.71 2.21 17.01
N VAL A 232 9.79 1.65 16.23
CA VAL A 232 8.34 1.83 16.41
C VAL A 232 7.75 0.61 17.10
N VAL A 233 7.09 0.83 18.23
CA VAL A 233 6.37 -0.21 19.01
C VAL A 233 4.91 -0.23 18.56
N LEU A 234 4.43 -1.41 18.09
CA LEU A 234 3.06 -1.66 17.63
C LEU A 234 2.33 -2.68 18.50
#